data_38367a4bd6bf74b22890477fd4cf02b2
#
_entry.id   38367a4bd6bf74b22890477fd4cf02b2
#
_cell.length_a   1.000
_cell.length_b   1.000
_cell.length_c   1.000
_cell.angle_alpha   90.00
_cell.angle_beta   90.00
_cell.angle_gamma   90.00
#
_symmetry.space_group_name_H-M   'P 1'
#
loop_
_entity.id
_entity.type
_entity.pdbx_description
1 polymer ?
#
loop_
_entity_poly.entity_id
_entity_poly.type
_entity_poly.pdbx_seq_one_letter_code
_entity_poly.pdbx_strand_id
1 'polypeptide(L)'
;MIFVYALLALVITFVLVPVLIPTLKRMKFGQSIREEGPQSHMKKTGTPTMGGLTFLLSIVITSLVAIIFVDQANPIILLLFVTIGFGLIGFIDDYIIVVKKNNQGLTSKQKFLAQIGIAIIFFVLSNVFHLVNFSTSIHIPFTNVAIPLSFAYVIFIVFWQVGFSNAVNLTDGLDGLATALSIIGFTMYAIMSFVLGETAIGIFCIIMLFALLGFLPYNINPAKVFMGDTGSLALGGIFATISIMLNQELSLIFIGLVFVIETLSVMLQVASFKLTGKRIFKMSPIHHHFELIGWSEWKVVTVFWAVGLISGLIGLWIGVH
;
A
#
# COMPACT_ATOMS: atom_id res chain seq x y z
N MET A 1 -16.15 -17.61 11.54
CA MET A 1 -15.82 -16.22 11.91
C MET A 1 -15.15 -15.48 10.75
N ILE A 2 -14.17 -16.04 10.00
CA ILE A 2 -13.44 -15.36 8.90
C ILE A 2 -14.41 -14.73 7.87
N PHE A 3 -15.43 -15.47 7.43
CA PHE A 3 -16.45 -14.94 6.50
C PHE A 3 -17.22 -13.73 7.06
N VAL A 4 -17.41 -13.65 8.37
CA VAL A 4 -18.07 -12.50 9.01
C VAL A 4 -17.19 -11.27 8.89
N TYR A 5 -15.88 -11.38 9.17
CA TYR A 5 -14.94 -10.26 9.03
C TYR A 5 -14.82 -9.81 7.56
N ALA A 6 -14.72 -10.77 6.63
CA ALA A 6 -14.69 -10.50 5.21
C ALA A 6 -15.91 -9.69 4.74
N LEU A 7 -17.11 -10.21 5.08
CA LEU A 7 -18.38 -9.56 4.69
C LEU A 7 -18.53 -8.19 5.34
N LEU A 8 -18.17 -8.07 6.63
CA LEU A 8 -18.25 -6.81 7.38
C LEU A 8 -17.35 -5.75 6.74
N ALA A 9 -16.09 -6.09 6.45
CA ALA A 9 -15.13 -5.17 5.82
C ALA A 9 -15.61 -4.72 4.43
N LEU A 10 -16.11 -5.66 3.61
CA LEU A 10 -16.63 -5.36 2.28
C LEU A 10 -17.83 -4.42 2.36
N VAL A 11 -18.85 -4.78 3.19
CA VAL A 11 -20.09 -4.02 3.27
C VAL A 11 -19.86 -2.61 3.82
N ILE A 12 -19.05 -2.48 4.88
CA ILE A 12 -18.74 -1.16 5.45
C ILE A 12 -18.10 -0.28 4.38
N THR A 13 -17.06 -0.77 3.68
CA THR A 13 -16.40 0.02 2.64
C THR A 13 -17.36 0.36 1.52
N PHE A 14 -18.08 -0.64 0.98
CA PHE A 14 -19.00 -0.45 -0.14
C PHE A 14 -20.09 0.59 0.15
N VAL A 15 -20.56 0.66 1.40
CA VAL A 15 -21.58 1.64 1.85
C VAL A 15 -20.94 3.00 2.14
N LEU A 16 -19.75 3.05 2.74
CA LEU A 16 -19.12 4.31 3.10
C LEU A 16 -18.65 5.13 1.89
N VAL A 17 -18.19 4.48 0.81
CA VAL A 17 -17.69 5.20 -0.37
C VAL A 17 -18.73 6.15 -0.96
N PRO A 18 -19.95 5.70 -1.35
CA PRO A 18 -20.94 6.61 -1.92
C PRO A 18 -21.43 7.68 -0.95
N VAL A 19 -21.37 7.44 0.36
CA VAL A 19 -21.71 8.45 1.39
C VAL A 19 -20.62 9.53 1.48
N LEU A 20 -19.34 9.15 1.34
CA LEU A 20 -18.22 10.07 1.43
C LEU A 20 -18.03 10.92 0.17
N ILE A 21 -18.24 10.37 -1.03
CA ILE A 21 -18.04 11.07 -2.31
C ILE A 21 -18.73 12.45 -2.36
N PRO A 22 -20.04 12.63 -2.01
CA PRO A 22 -20.67 13.94 -2.03
C PRO A 22 -20.02 14.94 -1.08
N THR A 23 -19.59 14.49 0.10
CA THR A 23 -18.89 15.33 1.09
C THR A 23 -17.55 15.80 0.55
N LEU A 24 -16.75 14.90 -0.01
CA LEU A 24 -15.48 15.26 -0.64
C LEU A 24 -15.66 16.24 -1.81
N LYS A 25 -16.66 16.03 -2.64
CA LYS A 25 -16.99 16.96 -3.75
C LYS A 25 -17.39 18.34 -3.25
N ARG A 26 -18.23 18.44 -2.20
CA ARG A 26 -18.65 19.73 -1.60
C ARG A 26 -17.47 20.51 -1.03
N MET A 27 -16.53 19.81 -0.41
CA MET A 27 -15.31 20.40 0.14
C MET A 27 -14.30 20.76 -0.97
N LYS A 28 -14.60 20.52 -2.25
CA LYS A 28 -13.70 20.72 -3.40
C LYS A 28 -12.40 19.92 -3.30
N PHE A 29 -12.48 18.72 -2.75
CA PHE A 29 -11.36 17.79 -2.67
C PHE A 29 -11.03 17.14 -4.04
N GLY A 30 -11.12 17.92 -5.12
CA GLY A 30 -10.70 17.49 -6.45
C GLY A 30 -9.19 17.63 -6.62
N GLN A 31 -8.55 16.58 -7.11
CA GLN A 31 -7.13 16.62 -7.42
C GLN A 31 -6.87 17.60 -8.56
N SER A 32 -5.93 18.53 -8.41
CA SER A 32 -5.41 19.32 -9.52
C SER A 32 -4.40 18.45 -10.28
N ILE A 33 -4.73 18.13 -11.53
CA ILE A 33 -3.86 17.34 -12.39
C ILE A 33 -2.69 18.20 -12.81
N ARG A 34 -1.47 17.66 -12.75
CA ARG A 34 -0.27 18.34 -13.21
C ARG A 34 -0.35 18.50 -14.73
N GLU A 35 -0.09 19.72 -15.22
CA GLU A 35 -0.11 20.06 -16.66
C GLU A 35 0.90 19.23 -17.48
N GLU A 36 1.93 18.70 -16.84
CA GLU A 36 2.99 17.89 -17.44
C GLU A 36 2.60 16.42 -17.70
N GLY A 37 1.43 15.99 -17.23
CA GLY A 37 0.92 14.61 -17.38
C GLY A 37 0.25 14.35 -18.73
N PRO A 38 -0.09 13.07 -19.03
CA PRO A 38 -0.85 12.71 -20.23
C PRO A 38 -2.16 13.51 -20.33
N GLN A 39 -2.49 14.02 -21.53
CA GLN A 39 -3.71 14.82 -21.73
C GLN A 39 -5.01 14.07 -21.38
N SER A 40 -4.98 12.72 -21.42
CA SER A 40 -6.08 11.87 -20.97
C SER A 40 -6.49 12.12 -19.53
N HIS A 41 -5.54 12.50 -18.67
CA HIS A 41 -5.77 12.78 -17.24
C HIS A 41 -6.55 14.07 -17.00
N MET A 42 -6.54 15.03 -17.94
CA MET A 42 -7.33 16.27 -17.81
C MET A 42 -8.83 15.99 -17.66
N LYS A 43 -9.32 14.87 -18.22
CA LYS A 43 -10.73 14.43 -18.06
C LYS A 43 -11.07 13.99 -16.64
N LYS A 44 -10.08 13.68 -15.81
CA LYS A 44 -10.24 13.26 -14.42
C LYS A 44 -10.31 14.44 -13.44
N THR A 45 -10.15 15.66 -13.94
CA THR A 45 -10.23 16.89 -13.13
C THR A 45 -11.56 16.94 -12.39
N GLY A 46 -11.52 17.12 -11.07
CA GLY A 46 -12.72 17.16 -10.22
C GLY A 46 -13.11 15.82 -9.60
N THR A 47 -12.45 14.70 -9.96
CA THR A 47 -12.60 13.46 -9.21
C THR A 47 -12.04 13.65 -7.79
N PRO A 48 -12.82 13.35 -6.73
CA PRO A 48 -12.36 13.57 -5.36
C PRO A 48 -11.25 12.59 -4.98
N THR A 49 -10.30 13.04 -4.17
CA THR A 49 -9.28 12.23 -3.51
C THR A 49 -9.67 11.89 -2.06
N MET A 50 -8.81 11.22 -1.31
CA MET A 50 -9.02 10.73 0.07
C MET A 50 -10.05 9.61 0.20
N GLY A 51 -10.33 8.88 -0.87
CA GLY A 51 -11.18 7.68 -0.83
C GLY A 51 -10.63 6.58 0.09
N GLY A 52 -9.31 6.58 0.30
CA GLY A 52 -8.62 5.69 1.25
C GLY A 52 -9.21 5.69 2.65
N LEU A 53 -9.76 6.83 3.09
CA LEU A 53 -10.40 6.94 4.41
C LEU A 53 -11.55 5.93 4.60
N THR A 54 -12.28 5.57 3.54
CA THR A 54 -13.42 4.65 3.63
C THR A 54 -12.99 3.23 3.97
N PHE A 55 -12.02 2.69 3.25
CA PHE A 55 -11.54 1.33 3.53
C PHE A 55 -10.67 1.28 4.80
N LEU A 56 -9.93 2.34 5.12
CA LEU A 56 -9.18 2.39 6.39
C LEU A 56 -10.12 2.38 7.60
N LEU A 57 -11.21 3.15 7.58
CA LEU A 57 -12.24 3.10 8.63
C LEU A 57 -12.87 1.71 8.72
N SER A 58 -13.17 1.09 7.60
CA SER A 58 -13.69 -0.28 7.56
C SER A 58 -12.71 -1.28 8.17
N ILE A 59 -11.43 -1.18 7.82
CA ILE A 59 -10.37 -2.03 8.38
C ILE A 59 -10.29 -1.84 9.90
N VAL A 60 -10.27 -0.59 10.38
CA VAL A 60 -10.20 -0.31 11.82
C VAL A 60 -11.40 -0.92 12.54
N ILE A 61 -12.62 -0.65 12.09
CA ILE A 61 -13.84 -1.18 12.72
C ILE A 61 -13.85 -2.70 12.73
N THR A 62 -13.57 -3.33 11.58
CA THR A 62 -13.60 -4.79 11.45
C THR A 62 -12.49 -5.46 12.26
N SER A 63 -11.30 -4.86 12.31
CA SER A 63 -10.18 -5.38 13.10
C SER A 63 -10.42 -5.25 14.60
N LEU A 64 -11.08 -4.17 15.07
CA LEU A 64 -11.50 -4.05 16.47
C LEU A 64 -12.50 -5.15 16.86
N VAL A 65 -13.42 -5.49 15.96
CA VAL A 65 -14.32 -6.65 16.17
C VAL A 65 -13.49 -7.95 16.18
N ALA A 66 -12.54 -8.12 15.27
CA ALA A 66 -11.71 -9.32 15.21
C ALA A 66 -10.86 -9.51 16.48
N ILE A 67 -10.30 -8.45 17.06
CA ILE A 67 -9.51 -8.50 18.31
C ILE A 67 -10.29 -9.11 19.47
N ILE A 68 -11.61 -8.94 19.52
CA ILE A 68 -12.45 -9.48 20.61
C ILE A 68 -12.58 -11.01 20.52
N PHE A 69 -12.53 -11.58 19.32
CA PHE A 69 -12.86 -12.99 19.08
C PHE A 69 -11.68 -13.83 18.54
N VAL A 70 -10.53 -13.23 18.28
CA VAL A 70 -9.34 -13.92 17.79
C VAL A 70 -8.36 -14.12 18.95
N ASP A 71 -8.00 -15.37 19.17
CA ASP A 71 -6.94 -15.69 20.12
C ASP A 71 -5.60 -15.08 19.61
N GLN A 72 -4.78 -14.60 20.55
CA GLN A 72 -3.50 -13.97 20.24
C GLN A 72 -3.61 -12.80 19.23
N ALA A 73 -4.49 -11.85 19.52
CA ALA A 73 -4.77 -10.71 18.63
C ALA A 73 -3.64 -9.65 18.53
N ASN A 74 -2.52 -9.83 19.23
CA ASN A 74 -1.39 -8.88 19.19
C ASN A 74 -0.90 -8.54 17.78
N PRO A 75 -0.81 -9.49 16.81
CA PRO A 75 -0.47 -9.16 15.44
C PRO A 75 -1.45 -8.17 14.80
N ILE A 76 -2.76 -8.34 15.04
CA ILE A 76 -3.79 -7.42 14.53
C ILE A 76 -3.63 -6.03 15.13
N ILE A 77 -3.30 -5.92 16.43
CA ILE A 77 -3.09 -4.64 17.11
C ILE A 77 -1.91 -3.89 16.49
N LEU A 78 -0.78 -4.57 16.23
CA LEU A 78 0.39 -3.96 15.61
C LEU A 78 0.11 -3.54 14.15
N LEU A 79 -0.58 -4.37 13.39
CA LEU A 79 -0.97 -4.05 12.02
C LEU A 79 -1.94 -2.87 11.99
N LEU A 80 -2.87 -2.77 12.94
CA LEU A 80 -3.73 -1.59 13.10
C LEU A 80 -2.93 -0.33 13.46
N PHE A 81 -1.94 -0.44 14.36
CA PHE A 81 -1.06 0.69 14.68
C PHE A 81 -0.38 1.23 13.43
N VAL A 82 0.21 0.35 12.61
CA VAL A 82 0.85 0.75 11.34
C VAL A 82 -0.16 1.32 10.35
N THR A 83 -1.33 0.69 10.22
CA THR A 83 -2.42 1.17 9.35
C THR A 83 -2.83 2.59 9.70
N ILE A 84 -3.09 2.85 10.97
CA ILE A 84 -3.50 4.17 11.46
C ILE A 84 -2.34 5.15 11.31
N GLY A 85 -1.12 4.76 11.67
CA GLY A 85 0.06 5.62 11.61
C GLY A 85 0.36 6.12 10.19
N PHE A 86 0.54 5.22 9.24
CA PHE A 86 0.78 5.60 7.84
C PHE A 86 -0.46 6.26 7.21
N GLY A 87 -1.67 5.79 7.54
CA GLY A 87 -2.92 6.39 7.09
C GLY A 87 -3.09 7.84 7.56
N LEU A 88 -2.71 8.16 8.80
CA LEU A 88 -2.74 9.52 9.33
C LEU A 88 -1.72 10.43 8.64
N ILE A 89 -0.52 9.93 8.33
CA ILE A 89 0.47 10.70 7.56
C ILE A 89 -0.13 11.09 6.21
N GLY A 90 -0.70 10.12 5.49
CA GLY A 90 -1.35 10.38 4.21
C GLY A 90 -2.58 11.27 4.32
N PHE A 91 -3.41 11.08 5.35
CA PHE A 91 -4.57 11.93 5.62
C PHE A 91 -4.17 13.40 5.84
N ILE A 92 -3.13 13.65 6.65
CA ILE A 92 -2.62 15.00 6.89
C ILE A 92 -2.09 15.60 5.60
N ASP A 93 -1.38 14.84 4.78
CA ASP A 93 -0.87 15.27 3.48
C ASP A 93 -2.00 15.70 2.54
N ASP A 94 -2.95 14.80 2.29
CA ASP A 94 -4.12 15.05 1.45
C ASP A 94 -4.95 16.24 1.98
N TYR A 95 -5.16 16.32 3.30
CA TYR A 95 -5.92 17.38 3.93
C TYR A 95 -5.26 18.76 3.75
N ILE A 96 -3.93 18.84 3.89
CA ILE A 96 -3.18 20.09 3.68
C ILE A 96 -3.30 20.54 2.23
N ILE A 97 -3.14 19.64 1.26
CA ILE A 97 -3.27 19.93 -0.17
C ILE A 97 -4.63 20.58 -0.45
N VAL A 98 -5.66 19.96 0.09
CA VAL A 98 -7.04 20.38 -0.20
C VAL A 98 -7.44 21.67 0.52
N VAL A 99 -7.19 21.77 1.83
CA VAL A 99 -7.61 22.92 2.63
C VAL A 99 -6.80 24.16 2.30
N LYS A 100 -5.50 24.01 2.12
CA LYS A 100 -4.62 25.15 1.77
C LYS A 100 -4.68 25.49 0.28
N LYS A 101 -5.37 24.70 -0.55
CA LYS A 101 -5.40 24.86 -2.02
C LYS A 101 -4.00 25.05 -2.62
N ASN A 102 -3.04 24.40 -2.02
CA ASN A 102 -1.64 24.44 -2.41
C ASN A 102 -1.23 23.00 -2.72
N ASN A 103 -0.72 22.75 -3.92
CA ASN A 103 -0.26 21.42 -4.35
C ASN A 103 0.94 20.89 -3.53
N GLN A 104 1.36 21.62 -2.51
CA GLN A 104 2.40 21.22 -1.57
C GLN A 104 1.73 20.78 -0.25
N GLY A 105 1.52 19.46 -0.09
CA GLY A 105 1.11 18.86 1.18
C GLY A 105 2.22 18.99 2.26
N LEU A 106 2.48 17.89 2.96
CA LEU A 106 3.66 17.81 3.82
C LEU A 106 4.92 17.89 2.96
N THR A 107 5.96 18.55 3.46
CA THR A 107 7.27 18.49 2.81
C THR A 107 7.77 17.04 2.78
N SER A 108 8.53 16.65 1.74
CA SER A 108 9.11 15.30 1.64
C SER A 108 9.88 14.90 2.90
N LYS A 109 10.56 15.88 3.55
CA LYS A 109 11.28 15.65 4.81
C LYS A 109 10.34 15.34 5.98
N GLN A 110 9.23 16.08 6.10
CA GLN A 110 8.24 15.84 7.17
C GLN A 110 7.57 14.48 7.00
N LYS A 111 7.15 14.15 5.78
CA LYS A 111 6.56 12.84 5.45
C LYS A 111 7.54 11.71 5.78
N PHE A 112 8.78 11.82 5.33
CA PHE A 112 9.84 10.84 5.57
C PHE A 112 10.14 10.64 7.07
N LEU A 113 10.28 11.73 7.84
CA LEU A 113 10.54 11.64 9.28
C LEU A 113 9.36 11.03 10.05
N ALA A 114 8.12 11.36 9.66
CA ALA A 114 6.95 10.77 10.28
C ALA A 114 6.87 9.25 10.01
N GLN A 115 7.15 8.81 8.79
CA GLN A 115 7.23 7.39 8.42
C GLN A 115 8.31 6.64 9.21
N ILE A 116 9.51 7.24 9.37
CA ILE A 116 10.58 6.70 10.22
C ILE A 116 10.10 6.54 11.66
N GLY A 117 9.39 7.54 12.19
CA GLY A 117 8.85 7.51 13.55
C GLY A 117 7.92 6.30 13.76
N ILE A 118 6.98 6.05 12.83
CA ILE A 118 6.10 4.88 12.89
C ILE A 118 6.89 3.57 12.84
N ALA A 119 7.89 3.47 11.95
CA ALA A 119 8.73 2.29 11.80
C ALA A 119 9.53 1.96 13.08
N ILE A 120 10.10 2.98 13.72
CA ILE A 120 10.83 2.83 14.99
C ILE A 120 9.87 2.41 16.12
N ILE A 121 8.69 3.04 16.22
CA ILE A 121 7.69 2.68 17.24
C ILE A 121 7.21 1.24 17.02
N PHE A 122 6.95 0.82 15.77
CA PHE A 122 6.64 -0.57 15.45
C PHE A 122 7.72 -1.53 15.97
N PHE A 123 9.01 -1.24 15.70
CA PHE A 123 10.11 -2.06 16.19
C PHE A 123 10.12 -2.15 17.72
N VAL A 124 9.97 -1.02 18.41
CA VAL A 124 9.93 -0.96 19.87
C VAL A 124 8.76 -1.78 20.43
N LEU A 125 7.56 -1.59 19.90
CA LEU A 125 6.38 -2.33 20.33
C LEU A 125 6.54 -3.85 20.14
N SER A 126 7.16 -4.25 19.05
CA SER A 126 7.37 -5.66 18.74
C SER A 126 8.45 -6.29 19.60
N ASN A 127 9.65 -5.68 19.70
CA ASN A 127 10.82 -6.29 20.31
C ASN A 127 11.01 -5.96 21.78
N VAL A 128 10.63 -4.74 22.23
CA VAL A 128 10.78 -4.35 23.65
C VAL A 128 9.56 -4.80 24.45
N PHE A 129 8.37 -4.67 23.91
CA PHE A 129 7.14 -5.08 24.59
C PHE A 129 6.70 -6.50 24.22
N HIS A 130 7.45 -7.19 23.36
CA HIS A 130 7.20 -8.58 22.94
C HIS A 130 5.76 -8.85 22.48
N LEU A 131 5.15 -7.86 21.80
CA LEU A 131 3.79 -8.03 21.26
C LEU A 131 3.73 -9.06 20.13
N VAL A 132 4.80 -9.14 19.33
CA VAL A 132 5.00 -10.15 18.27
C VAL A 132 6.48 -10.50 18.22
N ASN A 133 6.77 -11.78 18.08
CA ASN A 133 8.13 -12.27 17.91
C ASN A 133 8.38 -12.51 16.42
N PHE A 134 9.37 -11.82 15.86
CA PHE A 134 9.91 -12.10 14.53
C PHE A 134 11.45 -12.14 14.61
N SER A 135 12.05 -12.81 13.64
CA SER A 135 13.52 -12.90 13.57
C SER A 135 14.13 -11.54 13.20
N THR A 136 15.27 -11.20 13.79
CA THR A 136 16.09 -10.06 13.35
C THR A 136 17.12 -10.47 12.28
N SER A 137 16.82 -11.55 11.55
CA SER A 137 17.64 -12.10 10.46
C SER A 137 16.81 -12.16 9.19
N ILE A 138 17.42 -11.87 8.05
CA ILE A 138 16.79 -12.07 6.74
C ILE A 138 17.04 -13.50 6.29
N HIS A 139 15.96 -14.25 6.05
CA HIS A 139 16.04 -15.62 5.58
C HIS A 139 16.16 -15.66 4.06
N ILE A 140 17.15 -16.40 3.54
CA ILE A 140 17.31 -16.60 2.08
C ILE A 140 16.44 -17.78 1.66
N PRO A 141 15.42 -17.57 0.81
CA PRO A 141 14.51 -18.64 0.36
C PRO A 141 15.28 -19.84 -0.21
N PHE A 142 14.73 -21.04 -0.04
CA PHE A 142 15.30 -22.31 -0.50
C PHE A 142 16.67 -22.69 0.09
N THR A 143 17.11 -21.98 1.13
CA THR A 143 18.37 -22.27 1.83
C THR A 143 18.14 -22.27 3.33
N ASN A 144 19.10 -22.87 4.07
CA ASN A 144 19.13 -22.78 5.54
C ASN A 144 19.94 -21.55 6.01
N VAL A 145 20.18 -20.59 5.11
CA VAL A 145 21.00 -19.41 5.42
C VAL A 145 20.09 -18.28 5.91
N ALA A 146 20.38 -17.79 7.10
CA ALA A 146 19.81 -16.58 7.66
C ALA A 146 20.92 -15.55 7.88
N ILE A 147 20.75 -14.34 7.39
CA ILE A 147 21.70 -13.25 7.57
C ILE A 147 21.30 -12.48 8.83
N PRO A 148 22.03 -12.62 9.94
CA PRO A 148 21.70 -11.94 11.18
C PRO A 148 22.05 -10.45 11.05
N LEU A 149 21.07 -9.58 11.14
CA LEU A 149 21.25 -8.13 11.17
C LEU A 149 21.29 -7.58 12.59
N SER A 150 20.77 -8.35 13.57
CA SER A 150 20.73 -7.95 14.97
C SER A 150 20.17 -6.52 15.13
N PHE A 151 20.92 -5.60 15.70
CA PHE A 151 20.47 -4.22 15.89
C PHE A 151 20.30 -3.45 14.56
N ALA A 152 21.05 -3.82 13.51
CA ALA A 152 20.90 -3.20 12.19
C ALA A 152 19.54 -3.54 11.53
N TYR A 153 18.79 -4.51 12.04
CA TYR A 153 17.47 -4.85 11.54
C TYR A 153 16.46 -3.69 11.70
N VAL A 154 16.66 -2.81 12.67
CA VAL A 154 15.85 -1.59 12.79
C VAL A 154 15.99 -0.67 11.57
N ILE A 155 17.21 -0.55 11.06
CA ILE A 155 17.47 0.25 9.85
C ILE A 155 16.79 -0.40 8.64
N PHE A 156 16.84 -1.73 8.58
CA PHE A 156 16.14 -2.49 7.53
C PHE A 156 14.61 -2.29 7.62
N ILE A 157 14.00 -2.37 8.81
CA ILE A 157 12.56 -2.11 9.00
C ILE A 157 12.19 -0.71 8.49
N VAL A 158 12.97 0.31 8.88
CA VAL A 158 12.74 1.69 8.42
C VAL A 158 12.81 1.76 6.89
N PHE A 159 13.88 1.23 6.30
CA PHE A 159 14.04 1.20 4.84
C PHE A 159 12.88 0.48 4.15
N TRP A 160 12.45 -0.66 4.69
CA TRP A 160 11.43 -1.52 4.12
C TRP A 160 10.04 -0.88 4.19
N GLN A 161 9.63 -0.40 5.37
CA GLN A 161 8.31 0.23 5.55
C GLN A 161 8.21 1.56 4.78
N VAL A 162 9.22 2.42 4.88
CA VAL A 162 9.23 3.69 4.15
C VAL A 162 9.30 3.46 2.65
N GLY A 163 10.15 2.51 2.22
CA GLY A 163 10.31 2.15 0.81
C GLY A 163 9.00 1.68 0.19
N PHE A 164 8.36 0.67 0.78
CA PHE A 164 7.09 0.14 0.26
C PHE A 164 5.92 1.10 0.42
N SER A 165 5.87 1.90 1.49
CA SER A 165 4.86 2.95 1.65
C SER A 165 4.89 3.93 0.46
N ASN A 166 6.08 4.41 0.10
CA ASN A 166 6.23 5.31 -1.04
C ASN A 166 6.07 4.57 -2.39
N ALA A 167 6.43 3.28 -2.48
CA ALA A 167 6.29 2.51 -3.71
C ALA A 167 4.81 2.32 -4.12
N VAL A 168 3.94 1.99 -3.16
CA VAL A 168 2.50 1.91 -3.41
C VAL A 168 1.93 3.28 -3.76
N ASN A 169 2.38 4.34 -3.08
CA ASN A 169 1.96 5.71 -3.38
C ASN A 169 2.35 6.15 -4.81
N LEU A 170 3.57 5.84 -5.26
CA LEU A 170 4.00 6.10 -6.64
C LEU A 170 3.19 5.32 -7.68
N THR A 171 2.68 4.16 -7.32
CA THR A 171 1.88 3.29 -8.20
C THR A 171 0.42 3.73 -8.30
N ASP A 172 -0.08 4.55 -7.35
CA ASP A 172 -1.46 5.07 -7.35
C ASP A 172 -1.66 6.23 -8.35
N GLY A 173 -1.17 6.05 -9.58
CA GLY A 173 -1.26 7.04 -10.67
C GLY A 173 -2.36 6.75 -11.69
N LEU A 174 -2.89 5.53 -11.76
CA LEU A 174 -3.94 5.11 -12.69
C LEU A 174 -5.13 4.49 -11.94
N ASP A 175 -6.33 4.68 -12.50
CA ASP A 175 -7.58 4.21 -11.91
C ASP A 175 -7.56 2.70 -11.65
N GLY A 176 -7.67 2.30 -10.38
CA GLY A 176 -7.71 0.92 -9.95
C GLY A 176 -6.37 0.18 -9.95
N LEU A 177 -5.27 0.78 -10.41
CA LEU A 177 -3.98 0.11 -10.51
C LEU A 177 -3.48 -0.35 -9.13
N ALA A 178 -3.25 0.58 -8.22
CA ALA A 178 -2.74 0.27 -6.88
C ALA A 178 -3.73 -0.55 -6.06
N THR A 179 -5.04 -0.28 -6.20
CA THR A 179 -6.10 -1.02 -5.49
C THR A 179 -6.09 -2.49 -5.86
N ALA A 180 -6.10 -2.85 -7.14
CA ALA A 180 -6.15 -4.26 -7.53
C ALA A 180 -4.83 -5.00 -7.31
N LEU A 181 -3.68 -4.33 -7.50
CA LEU A 181 -2.39 -4.90 -7.11
C LEU A 181 -2.33 -5.19 -5.62
N SER A 182 -2.93 -4.32 -4.79
CA SER A 182 -3.02 -4.54 -3.35
C SER A 182 -3.96 -5.71 -3.01
N ILE A 183 -5.10 -5.86 -3.71
CA ILE A 183 -6.00 -7.02 -3.59
C ILE A 183 -5.23 -8.31 -3.87
N ILE A 184 -4.46 -8.35 -4.96
CA ILE A 184 -3.61 -9.50 -5.31
C ILE A 184 -2.61 -9.77 -4.18
N GLY A 185 -1.87 -8.76 -3.74
CA GLY A 185 -0.86 -8.91 -2.69
C GLY A 185 -1.42 -9.40 -1.36
N PHE A 186 -2.55 -8.83 -0.87
CA PHE A 186 -3.19 -9.30 0.36
C PHE A 186 -3.79 -10.68 0.22
N THR A 187 -4.22 -11.09 -0.99
CA THR A 187 -4.63 -12.48 -1.24
C THR A 187 -3.44 -13.44 -1.05
N MET A 188 -2.27 -13.11 -1.60
CA MET A 188 -1.06 -13.93 -1.45
C MET A 188 -0.64 -14.02 0.03
N TYR A 189 -0.64 -12.89 0.74
CA TYR A 189 -0.31 -12.88 2.17
C TYR A 189 -1.35 -13.58 3.04
N ALA A 190 -2.64 -13.53 2.71
CA ALA A 190 -3.66 -14.27 3.42
C ALA A 190 -3.39 -15.78 3.32
N ILE A 191 -3.15 -16.28 2.11
CA ILE A 191 -2.83 -17.70 1.87
C ILE A 191 -1.54 -18.09 2.60
N MET A 192 -0.46 -17.31 2.43
CA MET A 192 0.83 -17.52 3.08
C MET A 192 0.69 -17.60 4.61
N SER A 193 0.00 -16.63 5.21
CA SER A 193 -0.19 -16.57 6.66
C SER A 193 -0.90 -17.81 7.20
N PHE A 194 -1.95 -18.29 6.53
CA PHE A 194 -2.65 -19.49 6.95
C PHE A 194 -1.79 -20.75 6.76
N VAL A 195 -0.98 -20.84 5.71
CA VAL A 195 -0.05 -21.96 5.50
C VAL A 195 1.04 -21.98 6.58
N LEU A 196 1.54 -20.81 6.98
CA LEU A 196 2.56 -20.67 8.03
C LEU A 196 1.98 -20.77 9.46
N GLY A 197 0.65 -20.91 9.61
CA GLY A 197 0.00 -20.98 10.92
C GLY A 197 -0.27 -19.64 11.60
N GLU A 198 0.07 -18.52 10.95
CA GLU A 198 -0.09 -17.15 11.46
C GLU A 198 -1.52 -16.63 11.25
N THR A 199 -2.49 -17.28 11.93
CA THR A 199 -3.92 -17.06 11.73
C THR A 199 -4.36 -15.61 11.92
N ALA A 200 -3.82 -14.91 12.91
CA ALA A 200 -4.18 -13.51 13.20
C ALA A 200 -3.78 -12.58 12.04
N ILE A 201 -2.58 -12.78 11.46
CA ILE A 201 -2.11 -12.03 10.28
C ILE A 201 -2.97 -12.38 9.07
N GLY A 202 -3.29 -13.66 8.88
CA GLY A 202 -4.18 -14.13 7.81
C GLY A 202 -5.56 -13.48 7.85
N ILE A 203 -6.17 -13.39 9.06
CA ILE A 203 -7.45 -12.71 9.27
C ILE A 203 -7.34 -11.23 8.92
N PHE A 204 -6.27 -10.56 9.33
CA PHE A 204 -6.06 -9.15 8.98
C PHE A 204 -5.91 -8.97 7.46
N CYS A 205 -5.19 -9.85 6.78
CA CYS A 205 -5.09 -9.83 5.31
C CYS A 205 -6.45 -10.01 4.62
N ILE A 206 -7.32 -10.88 5.15
CA ILE A 206 -8.70 -11.05 4.66
C ILE A 206 -9.51 -9.76 4.85
N ILE A 207 -9.39 -9.09 6.01
CA ILE A 207 -10.05 -7.80 6.26
C ILE A 207 -9.59 -6.76 5.23
N MET A 208 -8.28 -6.65 4.99
CA MET A 208 -7.70 -5.76 3.98
C MET A 208 -8.22 -6.06 2.58
N LEU A 209 -8.16 -7.31 2.17
CA LEU A 209 -8.64 -7.80 0.88
C LEU A 209 -10.09 -7.39 0.62
N PHE A 210 -10.99 -7.70 1.55
CA PHE A 210 -12.41 -7.45 1.37
C PHE A 210 -12.79 -5.98 1.51
N ALA A 211 -12.08 -5.19 2.32
CA ALA A 211 -12.24 -3.74 2.34
C ALA A 211 -11.86 -3.12 0.98
N LEU A 212 -10.76 -3.57 0.36
CA LEU A 212 -10.34 -3.11 -0.97
C LEU A 212 -11.27 -3.59 -2.08
N LEU A 213 -11.83 -4.81 -1.98
CA LEU A 213 -12.87 -5.28 -2.90
C LEU A 213 -14.13 -4.40 -2.83
N GLY A 214 -14.48 -3.89 -1.64
CA GLY A 214 -15.56 -2.92 -1.48
C GLY A 214 -15.25 -1.54 -2.07
N PHE A 215 -13.97 -1.15 -2.13
CA PHE A 215 -13.52 0.12 -2.68
C PHE A 215 -13.34 0.08 -4.21
N LEU A 216 -12.86 -1.02 -4.76
CA LEU A 216 -12.48 -1.17 -6.17
C LEU A 216 -13.58 -0.73 -7.16
N PRO A 217 -14.89 -1.03 -6.99
CA PRO A 217 -15.94 -0.61 -7.92
C PRO A 217 -16.08 0.91 -8.10
N TYR A 218 -15.53 1.68 -7.17
CA TYR A 218 -15.56 3.14 -7.20
C TYR A 218 -14.22 3.74 -7.65
N ASN A 219 -13.15 2.96 -7.63
CA ASN A 219 -11.81 3.39 -7.98
C ASN A 219 -11.36 2.91 -9.38
N ILE A 220 -11.99 1.85 -9.92
CA ILE A 220 -11.70 1.37 -11.29
C ILE A 220 -12.12 2.39 -12.35
N ASN A 221 -11.45 2.39 -13.51
CA ASN A 221 -11.66 3.35 -14.59
C ASN A 221 -13.06 3.24 -15.23
N PRO A 222 -13.83 4.35 -15.36
CA PRO A 222 -13.51 5.69 -14.88
C PRO A 222 -13.74 5.85 -13.37
N ALA A 223 -12.71 6.27 -12.64
CA ALA A 223 -12.77 6.36 -11.19
C ALA A 223 -13.75 7.43 -10.70
N LYS A 224 -14.56 7.09 -9.70
CA LYS A 224 -15.47 8.01 -9.01
C LYS A 224 -14.81 8.68 -7.81
N VAL A 225 -13.73 8.08 -7.32
CA VAL A 225 -12.92 8.57 -6.21
C VAL A 225 -11.51 7.99 -6.30
N PHE A 226 -10.49 8.80 -5.99
CA PHE A 226 -9.10 8.37 -5.87
C PHE A 226 -8.79 7.96 -4.44
N MET A 227 -7.86 7.01 -4.28
CA MET A 227 -7.41 6.52 -2.98
C MET A 227 -6.74 7.63 -2.16
N GLY A 228 -5.85 8.40 -2.79
CA GLY A 228 -5.03 9.42 -2.18
C GLY A 228 -3.88 8.86 -1.34
N ASP A 229 -3.07 9.78 -0.82
CA ASP A 229 -1.96 9.43 0.07
C ASP A 229 -2.46 8.75 1.35
N THR A 230 -3.67 9.11 1.80
CA THR A 230 -4.38 8.47 2.92
C THR A 230 -4.39 6.95 2.81
N GLY A 231 -4.74 6.44 1.63
CA GLY A 231 -4.84 4.99 1.42
C GLY A 231 -3.51 4.36 1.01
N SER A 232 -2.84 4.95 0.03
CA SER A 232 -1.67 4.33 -0.61
C SER A 232 -0.47 4.21 0.33
N LEU A 233 -0.20 5.22 1.19
CA LEU A 233 0.87 5.13 2.17
C LEU A 233 0.60 4.03 3.21
N ALA A 234 -0.65 3.90 3.66
CA ALA A 234 -1.04 2.84 4.59
C ALA A 234 -0.83 1.46 4.00
N LEU A 235 -1.31 1.22 2.76
CA LEU A 235 -1.19 -0.08 2.11
C LEU A 235 0.27 -0.55 1.99
N GLY A 236 1.18 0.34 1.56
CA GLY A 236 2.59 0.00 1.42
C GLY A 236 3.28 -0.26 2.76
N GLY A 237 3.00 0.55 3.78
CA GLY A 237 3.50 0.32 5.14
C GLY A 237 3.05 -1.02 5.72
N ILE A 238 1.79 -1.41 5.46
CA ILE A 238 1.21 -2.69 5.89
C ILE A 238 1.87 -3.86 5.16
N PHE A 239 2.10 -3.80 3.85
CA PHE A 239 2.78 -4.85 3.10
C PHE A 239 4.17 -5.15 3.68
N ALA A 240 4.96 -4.11 3.92
CA ALA A 240 6.27 -4.25 4.53
C ALA A 240 6.17 -4.86 5.93
N THR A 241 5.20 -4.42 6.73
CA THR A 241 5.01 -4.92 8.09
C THR A 241 4.63 -6.40 8.11
N ILE A 242 3.69 -6.83 7.26
CA ILE A 242 3.28 -8.23 7.16
C ILE A 242 4.48 -9.11 6.76
N SER A 243 5.29 -8.68 5.78
CA SER A 243 6.45 -9.45 5.35
C SER A 243 7.48 -9.64 6.47
N ILE A 244 7.70 -8.60 7.30
CA ILE A 244 8.57 -8.66 8.48
C ILE A 244 7.99 -9.62 9.52
N MET A 245 6.71 -9.50 9.84
CA MET A 245 6.07 -10.33 10.87
C MET A 245 6.01 -11.81 10.49
N LEU A 246 5.99 -12.12 9.18
CA LEU A 246 6.05 -13.49 8.66
C LEU A 246 7.48 -13.99 8.46
N ASN A 247 8.51 -13.16 8.65
CA ASN A 247 9.91 -13.41 8.26
C ASN A 247 10.05 -13.77 6.77
N GLN A 248 9.26 -13.09 5.92
CA GLN A 248 9.15 -13.33 4.49
C GLN A 248 9.41 -12.04 3.70
N GLU A 249 10.45 -11.29 4.09
CA GLU A 249 10.78 -10.00 3.50
C GLU A 249 11.11 -10.13 2.02
N LEU A 250 11.89 -11.14 1.65
CA LEU A 250 12.30 -11.33 0.25
C LEU A 250 11.13 -11.76 -0.65
N SER A 251 10.12 -12.44 -0.12
CA SER A 251 8.91 -12.79 -0.88
C SER A 251 8.12 -11.54 -1.29
N LEU A 252 8.19 -10.45 -0.49
CA LEU A 252 7.52 -9.20 -0.79
C LEU A 252 8.04 -8.56 -2.08
N ILE A 253 9.33 -8.75 -2.43
CA ILE A 253 9.89 -8.22 -3.68
C ILE A 253 9.11 -8.78 -4.88
N PHE A 254 8.68 -10.04 -4.81
CA PHE A 254 7.89 -10.69 -5.86
C PHE A 254 6.40 -10.39 -5.74
N ILE A 255 5.82 -10.45 -4.53
CA ILE A 255 4.40 -10.11 -4.29
C ILE A 255 4.13 -8.66 -4.69
N GLY A 256 5.06 -7.75 -4.37
CA GLY A 256 5.00 -6.33 -4.69
C GLY A 256 5.82 -5.93 -5.91
N LEU A 257 6.14 -6.84 -6.84
CA LEU A 257 7.08 -6.60 -7.93
C LEU A 257 6.73 -5.37 -8.76
N VAL A 258 5.46 -5.15 -9.04
CA VAL A 258 5.02 -3.98 -9.80
C VAL A 258 5.33 -2.70 -9.03
N PHE A 259 5.08 -2.64 -7.73
CA PHE A 259 5.43 -1.48 -6.89
C PHE A 259 6.94 -1.22 -6.88
N VAL A 260 7.74 -2.30 -6.84
CA VAL A 260 9.20 -2.22 -6.91
C VAL A 260 9.65 -1.65 -8.26
N ILE A 261 9.11 -2.15 -9.39
CA ILE A 261 9.44 -1.69 -10.73
C ILE A 261 9.06 -0.21 -10.92
N GLU A 262 7.88 0.21 -10.45
CA GLU A 262 7.45 1.61 -10.49
C GLU A 262 8.46 2.51 -9.77
N THR A 263 8.84 2.14 -8.55
CA THR A 263 9.81 2.89 -7.75
C THR A 263 11.19 2.94 -8.40
N LEU A 264 11.70 1.78 -8.87
CA LEU A 264 12.98 1.70 -9.55
C LEU A 264 12.99 2.55 -10.83
N SER A 265 11.89 2.59 -11.57
CA SER A 265 11.78 3.43 -12.76
C SER A 265 11.97 4.91 -12.45
N VAL A 266 11.42 5.39 -11.32
CA VAL A 266 11.60 6.77 -10.86
C VAL A 266 13.05 7.00 -10.42
N MET A 267 13.62 6.08 -9.63
CA MET A 267 15.01 6.20 -9.15
C MET A 267 16.00 6.24 -10.34
N LEU A 268 15.85 5.34 -11.29
CA LEU A 268 16.70 5.27 -12.49
C LEU A 268 16.54 6.52 -13.35
N GLN A 269 15.32 7.01 -13.55
CA GLN A 269 15.06 8.23 -14.31
C GLN A 269 15.74 9.44 -13.67
N VAL A 270 15.57 9.62 -12.36
CA VAL A 270 16.18 10.73 -11.62
C VAL A 270 17.70 10.64 -11.61
N ALA A 271 18.26 9.44 -11.41
CA ALA A 271 19.70 9.23 -11.43
C ALA A 271 20.28 9.54 -12.81
N SER A 272 19.68 9.00 -13.88
CA SER A 272 20.13 9.27 -15.25
C SER A 272 20.07 10.76 -15.59
N PHE A 273 18.96 11.42 -15.27
CA PHE A 273 18.80 12.84 -15.57
C PHE A 273 19.82 13.72 -14.83
N LYS A 274 20.08 13.42 -13.55
CA LYS A 274 21.08 14.13 -12.75
C LYS A 274 22.51 13.90 -13.24
N LEU A 275 22.84 12.68 -13.69
CA LEU A 275 24.21 12.31 -14.09
C LEU A 275 24.52 12.64 -15.54
N THR A 276 23.53 12.52 -16.44
CA THR A 276 23.76 12.60 -17.90
C THR A 276 22.93 13.69 -18.60
N GLY A 277 21.96 14.31 -17.91
CA GLY A 277 20.98 15.22 -18.53
C GLY A 277 19.97 14.53 -19.44
N LYS A 278 19.98 13.20 -19.54
CA LYS A 278 19.11 12.43 -20.45
C LYS A 278 18.07 11.63 -19.67
N ARG A 279 16.86 11.54 -20.25
CA ARG A 279 15.78 10.67 -19.73
C ARG A 279 15.91 9.27 -20.31
N ILE A 280 15.74 8.23 -19.46
CA ILE A 280 15.66 6.82 -19.89
C ILE A 280 14.24 6.53 -20.39
N PHE A 281 13.23 6.93 -19.61
CA PHE A 281 11.81 6.75 -19.93
C PHE A 281 11.23 8.08 -20.43
N LYS A 282 10.16 8.05 -21.25
CA LYS A 282 9.43 9.25 -21.64
C LYS A 282 8.91 10.01 -20.40
N MET A 283 8.42 9.25 -19.39
CA MET A 283 8.01 9.74 -18.09
C MET A 283 8.18 8.64 -17.06
N SER A 284 8.34 8.98 -15.80
CA SER A 284 8.29 8.05 -14.64
C SER A 284 7.28 8.55 -13.62
N PRO A 285 6.60 7.66 -12.89
CA PRO A 285 6.72 6.20 -12.89
C PRO A 285 6.42 5.54 -14.24
N ILE A 286 6.78 4.23 -14.40
CA ILE A 286 6.83 3.58 -15.72
C ILE A 286 5.45 3.40 -16.37
N HIS A 287 4.36 3.36 -15.62
CA HIS A 287 3.01 3.32 -16.19
C HIS A 287 2.74 4.52 -17.11
N HIS A 288 3.23 5.72 -16.78
CA HIS A 288 3.13 6.90 -17.65
C HIS A 288 3.96 6.78 -18.92
N HIS A 289 5.10 6.07 -18.87
CA HIS A 289 5.86 5.77 -20.08
C HIS A 289 5.02 5.00 -21.10
N PHE A 290 4.30 3.97 -20.63
CA PHE A 290 3.44 3.15 -21.49
C PHE A 290 2.26 3.94 -22.05
N GLU A 291 1.64 4.85 -21.29
CA GLU A 291 0.62 5.76 -21.81
C GLU A 291 1.18 6.66 -22.92
N LEU A 292 2.38 7.25 -22.70
CA LEU A 292 3.03 8.15 -23.67
C LEU A 292 3.57 7.45 -24.93
N ILE A 293 3.67 6.12 -24.93
CA ILE A 293 3.94 5.33 -26.15
C ILE A 293 2.67 4.83 -26.84
N GLY A 294 1.49 5.21 -26.33
CA GLY A 294 0.21 4.98 -27.00
C GLY A 294 -0.63 3.82 -26.43
N TRP A 295 -0.29 3.27 -25.25
CA TRP A 295 -1.17 2.31 -24.60
C TRP A 295 -2.36 3.03 -23.96
N SER A 296 -3.55 2.42 -24.06
CA SER A 296 -4.69 2.89 -23.29
C SER A 296 -4.49 2.61 -21.78
N GLU A 297 -5.08 3.42 -20.93
CA GLU A 297 -5.02 3.22 -19.47
C GLU A 297 -5.45 1.79 -19.09
N TRP A 298 -6.57 1.30 -19.64
CA TRP A 298 -7.02 -0.09 -19.42
C TRP A 298 -5.97 -1.13 -19.80
N LYS A 299 -5.25 -0.93 -20.91
CA LYS A 299 -4.19 -1.86 -21.33
C LYS A 299 -3.04 -1.86 -20.34
N VAL A 300 -2.60 -0.67 -19.88
CA VAL A 300 -1.54 -0.58 -18.86
C VAL A 300 -1.97 -1.30 -17.58
N VAL A 301 -3.13 -0.95 -17.07
CA VAL A 301 -3.66 -1.47 -15.80
C VAL A 301 -3.82 -2.99 -15.85
N THR A 302 -4.45 -3.54 -16.89
CA THR A 302 -4.67 -4.99 -17.01
C THR A 302 -3.37 -5.78 -17.17
N VAL A 303 -2.40 -5.27 -17.93
CA VAL A 303 -1.07 -5.91 -18.05
C VAL A 303 -0.35 -5.90 -16.71
N PHE A 304 -0.39 -4.79 -15.97
CA PHE A 304 0.26 -4.67 -14.66
C PHE A 304 -0.40 -5.58 -13.63
N TRP A 305 -1.74 -5.73 -13.66
CA TRP A 305 -2.43 -6.72 -12.81
C TRP A 305 -2.01 -8.15 -13.13
N ALA A 306 -1.89 -8.50 -14.43
CA ALA A 306 -1.43 -9.82 -14.85
C ALA A 306 0.01 -10.09 -14.38
N VAL A 307 0.92 -9.12 -14.54
CA VAL A 307 2.30 -9.20 -14.01
C VAL A 307 2.28 -9.34 -12.49
N GLY A 308 1.47 -8.53 -11.79
CA GLY A 308 1.33 -8.60 -10.33
C GLY A 308 0.79 -9.95 -9.85
N LEU A 309 -0.18 -10.54 -10.58
CA LEU A 309 -0.71 -11.86 -10.24
C LEU A 309 0.36 -12.96 -10.43
N ILE A 310 1.05 -12.97 -11.58
CA ILE A 310 2.09 -13.98 -11.86
C ILE A 310 3.23 -13.85 -10.84
N SER A 311 3.74 -12.65 -10.61
CA SER A 311 4.82 -12.42 -9.65
C SER A 311 4.37 -12.67 -8.21
N GLY A 312 3.12 -12.36 -7.89
CA GLY A 312 2.52 -12.66 -6.59
C GLY A 312 2.46 -14.16 -6.29
N LEU A 313 2.08 -14.98 -7.28
CA LEU A 313 2.11 -16.43 -7.16
C LEU A 313 3.55 -16.96 -6.95
N ILE A 314 4.53 -16.41 -7.65
CA ILE A 314 5.94 -16.73 -7.42
C ILE A 314 6.35 -16.35 -5.99
N GLY A 315 5.99 -15.15 -5.52
CA GLY A 315 6.30 -14.69 -4.16
C GLY A 315 5.62 -15.54 -3.09
N LEU A 316 4.37 -15.98 -3.32
CA LEU A 316 3.68 -16.93 -2.46
C LEU A 316 4.43 -18.27 -2.40
N TRP A 317 4.81 -18.80 -3.54
CA TRP A 317 5.58 -20.06 -3.60
C TRP A 317 6.91 -19.95 -2.86
N ILE A 318 7.64 -18.86 -3.05
CA ILE A 318 8.88 -18.57 -2.33
C ILE A 318 8.66 -18.50 -0.81
N GLY A 319 7.57 -17.87 -0.36
CA GLY A 319 7.33 -17.62 1.06
C GLY A 319 6.77 -18.85 1.82
N VAL A 320 6.32 -19.89 1.13
CA VAL A 320 5.81 -21.12 1.78
C VAL A 320 6.79 -22.30 1.70
N HIS A 321 7.90 -22.17 0.97
CA HIS A 321 8.96 -23.20 0.82
C HIS A 321 10.31 -22.67 1.28
#